data_8d264685c28f76d0cb346c5ef72b7554
#
_entry.id   8d264685c28f76d0cb346c5ef72b7554
#
_cell.length_a   1.000
_cell.length_b   1.000
_cell.length_c   1.000
_cell.angle_alpha   90.00
_cell.angle_beta   90.00
_cell.angle_gamma   90.00
#
_symmetry.space_group_name_H-M   'P 1'
#
loop_
_entity.id
_entity.type
_entity.pdbx_description
1 polymer ?
#
loop_
_entity_poly.entity_id
_entity_poly.type
_entity_poly.pdbx_seq_one_letter_code
_entity_poly.pdbx_strand_id
1 'polypeptide(L)'
;MAIPKVCGIETEYGIHVVGGDPNPIAASSALINAYAHEVARQQIGWDFEDEAPGNDARGFSVEGAMPPLVETHLVNTVLTNGARYYVDHAHPEYSSPECLDALECLRYDRAGEEIVIRSMEAAAQVLRDGSELVVYKNNSDGKGNSYGCHENYLMDRATPFARVVAGI
;
A
#
# COMPACT_ATOMS: atom_id res chain seq x y z
N MET A 1 26.53 21.44 9.44
CA MET A 1 26.39 19.97 9.25
C MET A 1 25.09 19.72 8.53
N ALA A 2 25.11 18.90 7.48
CA ALA A 2 23.86 18.50 6.84
C ALA A 2 23.08 17.60 7.82
N ILE A 3 21.80 17.86 8.00
CA ILE A 3 20.91 16.98 8.75
C ILE A 3 20.80 15.68 7.94
N PRO A 4 20.88 14.49 8.56
CA PRO A 4 20.59 13.24 7.89
C PRO A 4 19.20 13.33 7.25
N LYS A 5 19.10 13.07 5.96
CA LYS A 5 17.83 13.06 5.26
C LYS A 5 17.24 11.66 5.42
N VAL A 6 16.18 11.57 6.21
CA VAL A 6 15.36 10.37 6.27
C VAL A 6 14.18 10.59 5.34
N CYS A 7 13.94 9.64 4.47
CA CYS A 7 12.81 9.66 3.55
C CYS A 7 12.16 8.27 3.45
N GLY A 8 10.96 8.23 2.95
CA GLY A 8 10.23 7.00 2.64
C GLY A 8 9.29 7.21 1.46
N ILE A 9 8.95 6.14 0.79
CA ILE A 9 8.00 6.13 -0.31
C ILE A 9 6.85 5.20 0.04
N GLU A 10 5.64 5.67 -0.20
CA GLU A 10 4.41 4.89 -0.17
C GLU A 10 3.86 4.82 -1.58
N THR A 11 3.51 3.63 -2.04
CA THR A 11 2.94 3.43 -3.36
C THR A 11 1.67 2.61 -3.25
N GLU A 12 0.55 3.21 -3.64
CA GLU A 12 -0.69 2.51 -3.91
C GLU A 12 -0.64 1.91 -5.32
N TYR A 13 -1.08 0.68 -5.45
CA TYR A 13 -1.16 -0.01 -6.74
C TYR A 13 -2.61 -0.16 -7.18
N GLY A 14 -2.88 0.06 -8.46
CA GLY A 14 -4.16 -0.31 -9.03
C GLY A 14 -4.32 -1.82 -9.04
N ILE A 15 -5.52 -2.32 -8.75
CA ILE A 15 -5.81 -3.75 -8.78
C ILE A 15 -7.06 -4.03 -9.62
N HIS A 16 -7.02 -5.12 -10.37
CA HIS A 16 -8.14 -5.60 -11.18
C HIS A 16 -8.27 -7.12 -11.07
N VAL A 17 -9.51 -7.59 -10.98
CA VAL A 17 -9.83 -9.01 -10.98
C VAL A 17 -10.34 -9.41 -12.36
N VAL A 18 -9.65 -10.34 -13.00
CA VAL A 18 -10.09 -10.93 -14.27
C VAL A 18 -10.83 -12.23 -13.98
N GLY A 19 -12.07 -12.32 -14.43
CA GLY A 19 -12.87 -13.56 -14.32
C GLY A 19 -13.48 -13.83 -12.94
N GLY A 20 -13.44 -12.87 -12.00
CA GLY A 20 -13.95 -13.02 -10.63
C GLY A 20 -14.73 -11.83 -10.11
N ASP A 21 -14.97 -11.81 -8.80
CA ASP A 21 -15.63 -10.70 -8.09
C ASP A 21 -14.74 -9.44 -8.15
N PRO A 22 -15.25 -8.32 -8.68
CA PRO A 22 -14.47 -7.09 -8.83
C PRO A 22 -14.26 -6.30 -7.52
N ASN A 23 -14.57 -6.85 -6.35
CA ASN A 23 -14.41 -6.18 -5.06
C ASN A 23 -12.92 -5.87 -4.81
N PRO A 24 -12.50 -4.58 -4.81
CA PRO A 24 -11.09 -4.22 -4.74
C PRO A 24 -10.49 -4.48 -3.35
N ILE A 25 -11.28 -4.39 -2.26
CA ILE A 25 -10.82 -4.68 -0.90
C ILE A 25 -10.51 -6.18 -0.76
N ALA A 26 -11.43 -7.02 -1.22
CA ALA A 26 -11.24 -8.47 -1.17
C ALA A 26 -10.03 -8.89 -2.01
N ALA A 27 -9.89 -8.31 -3.22
CA ALA A 27 -8.77 -8.55 -4.11
C ALA A 27 -7.43 -8.11 -3.50
N SER A 28 -7.36 -6.89 -2.94
CA SER A 28 -6.16 -6.36 -2.29
C SER A 28 -5.77 -7.20 -1.07
N SER A 29 -6.76 -7.59 -0.26
CA SER A 29 -6.52 -8.45 0.90
C SER A 29 -6.04 -9.85 0.49
N ALA A 30 -6.62 -10.44 -0.55
CA ALA A 30 -6.19 -11.74 -1.07
C ALA A 30 -4.76 -11.68 -1.61
N LEU A 31 -4.43 -10.62 -2.37
CA LEU A 31 -3.09 -10.39 -2.89
C LEU A 31 -2.04 -10.32 -1.78
N ILE A 32 -2.29 -9.48 -0.76
CA ILE A 32 -1.36 -9.25 0.34
C ILE A 32 -1.21 -10.51 1.19
N ASN A 33 -2.33 -11.15 1.54
CA ASN A 33 -2.32 -12.37 2.35
C ASN A 33 -1.58 -13.51 1.67
N ALA A 34 -1.69 -13.66 0.35
CA ALA A 34 -1.01 -14.71 -0.39
C ALA A 34 0.52 -14.67 -0.20
N TYR A 35 1.09 -13.45 -0.13
CA TYR A 35 2.52 -13.26 0.13
C TYR A 35 2.84 -13.23 1.63
N ALA A 36 2.04 -12.47 2.41
CA ALA A 36 2.35 -12.19 3.79
C ALA A 36 2.24 -13.43 4.70
N HIS A 37 1.43 -14.42 4.33
CA HIS A 37 1.28 -15.66 5.09
C HIS A 37 2.63 -16.36 5.35
N GLU A 38 3.56 -16.26 4.41
CA GLU A 38 4.87 -16.91 4.52
C GLU A 38 5.95 -16.01 5.15
N VAL A 39 5.84 -14.68 4.99
CA VAL A 39 6.96 -13.76 5.27
C VAL A 39 6.62 -12.64 6.25
N ALA A 40 5.35 -12.44 6.60
CA ALA A 40 4.97 -11.39 7.54
C ALA A 40 5.47 -11.69 8.94
N ARG A 41 6.03 -10.66 9.59
CA ARG A 41 6.46 -10.77 11.00
C ARG A 41 5.34 -10.44 11.97
N GLN A 42 4.42 -9.56 11.57
CA GLN A 42 3.37 -9.08 12.45
C GLN A 42 2.21 -8.50 11.63
N GLN A 43 0.98 -8.86 12.00
CA GLN A 43 -0.20 -8.12 11.61
C GLN A 43 -0.37 -6.95 12.58
N ILE A 44 -0.75 -5.79 12.04
CA ILE A 44 -0.97 -4.56 12.81
C ILE A 44 -2.46 -4.23 12.73
N GLY A 45 -3.03 -3.80 13.86
CA GLY A 45 -4.40 -3.28 13.88
C GLY A 45 -4.47 -1.92 13.17
N TRP A 46 -5.62 -1.63 12.59
CA TRP A 46 -5.92 -0.31 12.03
C TRP A 46 -6.34 0.66 13.12
N ASP A 47 -5.94 1.92 12.97
CA ASP A 47 -6.50 3.03 13.73
C ASP A 47 -7.63 3.68 12.91
N PHE A 48 -8.83 3.19 13.10
CA PHE A 48 -10.00 3.68 12.36
C PHE A 48 -10.46 5.10 12.79
N GLU A 49 -9.84 5.73 13.78
CA GLU A 49 -10.11 7.11 14.11
C GLU A 49 -9.43 8.05 13.09
N ASP A 50 -8.25 7.66 12.62
CA ASP A 50 -7.44 8.46 11.70
C ASP A 50 -7.34 7.85 10.28
N GLU A 51 -7.68 6.58 10.09
CA GLU A 51 -7.51 5.85 8.83
C GLU A 51 -8.85 5.33 8.28
N ALA A 52 -9.06 5.44 6.97
CA ALA A 52 -10.24 4.95 6.27
C ALA A 52 -9.88 3.99 5.12
N PRO A 53 -9.26 2.82 5.42
CA PRO A 53 -8.66 1.94 4.42
C PRO A 53 -9.67 1.29 3.46
N GLY A 54 -10.96 1.35 3.77
CA GLY A 54 -12.03 0.80 2.93
C GLY A 54 -12.60 1.75 1.89
N ASN A 55 -12.20 3.01 1.87
CA ASN A 55 -12.74 4.01 0.96
C ASN A 55 -11.75 4.31 -0.18
N ASP A 56 -12.25 4.58 -1.38
CA ASP A 56 -11.42 5.07 -2.48
C ASP A 56 -12.08 6.18 -3.29
N ALA A 57 -11.28 6.90 -4.08
CA ALA A 57 -11.74 8.02 -4.89
C ALA A 57 -12.70 7.63 -6.02
N ARG A 58 -12.82 6.34 -6.35
CA ARG A 58 -13.76 5.82 -7.37
C ARG A 58 -15.18 5.70 -6.83
N GLY A 59 -15.39 6.09 -5.56
CA GLY A 59 -16.69 6.00 -4.90
C GLY A 59 -16.97 4.64 -4.25
N PHE A 60 -15.97 3.77 -4.18
CA PHE A 60 -16.08 2.57 -3.36
C PHE A 60 -15.97 2.96 -1.89
N SER A 61 -16.95 2.57 -1.10
CA SER A 61 -16.95 2.75 0.35
C SER A 61 -17.58 1.54 1.02
N VAL A 62 -17.11 1.23 2.20
CA VAL A 62 -17.78 0.25 3.06
C VAL A 62 -18.94 0.96 3.74
N GLU A 63 -20.17 0.71 3.27
CA GLU A 63 -21.37 1.21 3.95
C GLU A 63 -21.66 0.39 5.22
N GLY A 64 -21.77 1.07 6.36
CA GLY A 64 -22.15 0.47 7.62
C GLY A 64 -21.11 0.62 8.72
N ALA A 65 -21.44 0.10 9.91
CA ALA A 65 -20.49 0.03 11.02
C ALA A 65 -19.28 -0.82 10.59
N MET A 66 -18.08 -0.30 10.83
CA MET A 66 -16.85 -1.06 10.58
C MET A 66 -16.96 -2.43 11.26
N PRO A 67 -16.67 -3.51 10.54
CA PRO A 67 -16.68 -4.83 11.15
C PRO A 67 -15.67 -4.87 12.30
N PRO A 68 -15.92 -5.67 13.33
CA PRO A 68 -14.99 -5.86 14.44
C PRO A 68 -13.61 -6.25 13.89
N LEU A 69 -12.55 -5.83 14.54
CA LEU A 69 -11.13 -6.09 14.16
C LEU A 69 -10.84 -7.56 13.79
N VAL A 70 -11.63 -8.50 14.32
CA VAL A 70 -11.49 -9.94 14.06
C VAL A 70 -12.02 -10.36 12.67
N GLU A 71 -12.84 -9.54 12.03
CA GLU A 71 -13.49 -9.85 10.75
C GLU A 71 -13.02 -8.94 9.59
N THR A 72 -12.05 -8.06 9.84
CA THR A 72 -11.60 -7.16 8.78
C THR A 72 -10.78 -7.91 7.76
N HIS A 73 -11.26 -7.95 6.54
CA HIS A 73 -10.48 -8.33 5.36
C HIS A 73 -9.39 -7.29 5.01
N LEU A 74 -9.24 -6.28 5.83
CA LEU A 74 -8.28 -5.19 5.68
C LEU A 74 -6.93 -5.62 6.27
N VAL A 75 -6.12 -6.25 5.45
CA VAL A 75 -4.79 -6.72 5.85
C VAL A 75 -3.86 -5.54 6.08
N ASN A 76 -3.13 -5.60 7.19
CA ASN A 76 -2.10 -4.63 7.54
C ASN A 76 -0.93 -5.37 8.18
N THR A 77 0.22 -5.40 7.52
CA THR A 77 1.32 -6.25 7.92
C THR A 77 2.67 -5.59 7.74
N VAL A 78 3.60 -5.88 8.65
CA VAL A 78 5.02 -5.51 8.51
C VAL A 78 5.80 -6.69 7.96
N LEU A 79 6.57 -6.42 6.92
CA LEU A 79 7.40 -7.39 6.23
C LEU A 79 8.78 -7.52 6.88
N THR A 80 9.52 -8.54 6.45
CA THR A 80 10.86 -8.84 7.00
C THR A 80 11.91 -7.76 6.71
N ASN A 81 11.70 -6.95 5.67
CA ASN A 81 12.55 -5.81 5.33
C ASN A 81 12.18 -4.53 6.10
N GLY A 82 11.17 -4.58 6.96
CA GLY A 82 10.67 -3.43 7.72
C GLY A 82 9.62 -2.59 6.99
N ALA A 83 9.29 -2.92 5.75
CA ALA A 83 8.23 -2.26 5.00
C ALA A 83 6.84 -2.63 5.56
N ARG A 84 5.87 -1.76 5.33
CA ARG A 84 4.46 -2.02 5.58
C ARG A 84 3.79 -2.42 4.26
N TYR A 85 2.99 -3.48 4.27
CA TYR A 85 2.20 -3.91 3.14
C TYR A 85 0.76 -4.13 3.59
N TYR A 86 -0.18 -3.37 3.04
CA TYR A 86 -1.51 -3.22 3.61
C TYR A 86 -2.53 -2.79 2.56
N VAL A 87 -3.80 -2.81 2.96
CA VAL A 87 -4.89 -2.25 2.13
C VAL A 87 -5.12 -0.82 2.57
N ASP A 88 -4.94 0.13 1.66
CA ASP A 88 -5.34 1.53 1.86
C ASP A 88 -6.19 2.03 0.70
N HIS A 89 -7.26 2.76 1.01
CA HIS A 89 -8.22 3.26 0.01
C HIS A 89 -8.65 2.20 -1.03
N ALA A 90 -8.85 0.96 -0.55
CA ALA A 90 -9.19 -0.22 -1.35
C ALA A 90 -8.07 -0.70 -2.32
N HIS A 91 -6.86 -0.15 -2.25
CA HIS A 91 -5.69 -0.54 -3.02
C HIS A 91 -4.69 -1.35 -2.18
N PRO A 92 -3.92 -2.25 -2.77
CA PRO A 92 -2.73 -2.75 -2.11
C PRO A 92 -1.68 -1.64 -2.09
N GLU A 93 -1.17 -1.34 -0.92
CA GLU A 93 -0.15 -0.30 -0.71
C GLU A 93 1.10 -0.86 -0.06
N TYR A 94 2.23 -0.42 -0.58
CA TYR A 94 3.54 -0.72 -0.02
C TYR A 94 4.21 0.58 0.44
N SER A 95 4.48 0.67 1.76
CA SER A 95 5.28 1.73 2.36
C SER A 95 6.66 1.23 2.67
N SER A 96 7.68 1.89 2.13
CA SER A 96 9.08 1.54 2.38
C SER A 96 9.44 1.74 3.86
N PRO A 97 10.50 1.07 4.37
CA PRO A 97 11.15 1.53 5.59
C PRO A 97 11.71 2.93 5.42
N GLU A 98 12.03 3.59 6.54
CA GLU A 98 12.79 4.84 6.51
C GLU A 98 14.16 4.62 5.86
N CYS A 99 14.47 5.46 4.87
CA CYS A 99 15.70 5.41 4.08
C CYS A 99 16.61 6.58 4.44
N LEU A 100 17.91 6.34 4.52
CA LEU A 100 18.90 7.37 4.85
C LEU A 100 19.43 8.11 3.61
N ASP A 101 19.24 7.53 2.43
CA ASP A 101 19.65 8.12 1.17
C ASP A 101 18.77 7.70 -0.01
N ALA A 102 18.94 8.36 -1.14
CA ALA A 102 18.16 8.11 -2.36
C ALA A 102 18.37 6.70 -2.95
N LEU A 103 19.53 6.09 -2.73
CA LEU A 103 19.81 4.74 -3.23
C LEU A 103 19.05 3.69 -2.43
N GLU A 104 18.98 3.85 -1.11
CA GLU A 104 18.14 3.01 -0.25
C GLU A 104 16.67 3.15 -0.63
N CYS A 105 16.20 4.38 -0.84
CA CYS A 105 14.83 4.66 -1.26
C CYS A 105 14.51 3.93 -2.57
N LEU A 106 15.37 4.04 -3.58
CA LEU A 106 15.22 3.33 -4.85
C LEU A 106 15.21 1.81 -4.67
N ARG A 107 16.08 1.27 -3.81
CA ARG A 107 16.14 -0.19 -3.56
C ARG A 107 14.85 -0.70 -2.91
N TYR A 108 14.29 0.04 -1.96
CA TYR A 108 13.06 -0.37 -1.30
C TYR A 108 11.83 -0.18 -2.17
N ASP A 109 11.78 0.86 -3.03
CA ASP A 109 10.72 0.99 -4.03
C ASP A 109 10.74 -0.21 -5.00
N ARG A 110 11.93 -0.60 -5.49
CA ARG A 110 12.08 -1.79 -6.33
C ARG A 110 11.77 -3.09 -5.61
N ALA A 111 12.09 -3.18 -4.32
CA ALA A 111 11.69 -4.33 -3.51
C ALA A 111 10.16 -4.42 -3.38
N GLY A 112 9.46 -3.29 -3.28
CA GLY A 112 8.00 -3.25 -3.28
C GLY A 112 7.41 -3.81 -4.59
N GLU A 113 7.94 -3.42 -5.74
CA GLU A 113 7.51 -3.98 -7.04
C GLU A 113 7.70 -5.51 -7.09
N GLU A 114 8.85 -6.01 -6.64
CA GLU A 114 9.14 -7.45 -6.59
C GLU A 114 8.21 -8.19 -5.63
N ILE A 115 7.89 -7.59 -4.48
CA ILE A 115 6.94 -8.15 -3.52
C ILE A 115 5.55 -8.26 -4.14
N VAL A 116 5.09 -7.24 -4.86
CA VAL A 116 3.79 -7.27 -5.55
C VAL A 116 3.76 -8.35 -6.63
N ILE A 117 4.83 -8.51 -7.42
CA ILE A 117 4.94 -9.56 -8.43
C ILE A 117 4.81 -10.95 -7.76
N ARG A 118 5.56 -11.19 -6.70
CA ARG A 118 5.47 -12.45 -5.94
C ARG A 118 4.11 -12.65 -5.30
N SER A 119 3.45 -11.58 -4.89
CA SER A 119 2.09 -11.64 -4.36
C SER A 119 1.10 -12.11 -5.42
N MET A 120 1.21 -11.65 -6.68
CA MET A 120 0.39 -12.13 -7.79
C MET A 120 0.65 -13.61 -8.08
N GLU A 121 1.91 -14.03 -8.11
CA GLU A 121 2.30 -15.42 -8.31
C GLU A 121 1.75 -16.32 -7.19
N ALA A 122 1.86 -15.91 -5.93
CA ALA A 122 1.32 -16.65 -4.79
C ALA A 122 -0.22 -16.68 -4.82
N ALA A 123 -0.89 -15.56 -5.14
CA ALA A 123 -2.33 -15.51 -5.26
C ALA A 123 -2.85 -16.47 -6.34
N ALA A 124 -2.17 -16.58 -7.48
CA ALA A 124 -2.55 -17.50 -8.55
C ALA A 124 -2.52 -18.99 -8.11
N GLN A 125 -1.77 -19.33 -7.06
CA GLN A 125 -1.73 -20.71 -6.52
C GLN A 125 -2.90 -21.01 -5.57
N VAL A 126 -3.50 -19.97 -4.95
CA VAL A 126 -4.54 -20.14 -3.93
C VAL A 126 -5.94 -19.84 -4.45
N LEU A 127 -6.06 -19.00 -5.48
CA LEU A 127 -7.34 -18.71 -6.14
C LEU A 127 -7.80 -19.94 -6.93
N ARG A 128 -8.92 -20.53 -6.52
CA ARG A 128 -9.43 -21.79 -7.08
C ARG A 128 -10.60 -21.62 -8.04
N ASP A 129 -11.09 -20.39 -8.16
CA ASP A 129 -12.23 -20.01 -9.02
C ASP A 129 -11.83 -19.71 -10.47
N GLY A 130 -10.51 -19.75 -10.76
CA GLY A 130 -9.97 -19.40 -12.08
C GLY A 130 -9.83 -17.90 -12.30
N SER A 131 -10.05 -17.08 -11.27
CA SER A 131 -9.78 -15.64 -11.33
C SER A 131 -8.29 -15.34 -11.30
N GLU A 132 -7.92 -14.18 -11.88
CA GLU A 132 -6.56 -13.68 -11.90
C GLU A 132 -6.53 -12.26 -11.31
N LEU A 133 -5.53 -11.98 -10.45
CA LEU A 133 -5.26 -10.65 -9.94
C LEU A 133 -4.21 -9.97 -10.81
N VAL A 134 -4.56 -8.82 -11.36
CA VAL A 134 -3.65 -7.99 -12.17
C VAL A 134 -3.41 -6.68 -11.43
N VAL A 135 -2.14 -6.32 -11.25
CA VAL A 135 -1.73 -5.13 -10.49
C VAL A 135 -1.01 -4.15 -11.40
N TYR A 136 -1.27 -2.86 -11.19
CA TYR A 136 -0.72 -1.78 -11.99
C TYR A 136 0.00 -0.75 -11.11
N LYS A 137 1.18 -0.31 -11.53
CA LYS A 137 1.89 0.84 -10.96
C LYS A 137 1.82 2.01 -11.95
N ASN A 138 0.68 2.72 -11.97
CA ASN A 138 0.44 3.77 -12.96
C ASN A 138 -0.28 5.02 -12.41
N ASN A 139 -0.59 5.06 -11.12
CA ASN A 139 -1.21 6.19 -10.40
C ASN A 139 -2.53 6.73 -10.97
N SER A 140 -3.18 6.04 -11.89
CA SER A 140 -4.44 6.50 -12.49
C SER A 140 -5.24 5.35 -13.10
N ASP A 141 -6.56 5.39 -12.91
CA ASP A 141 -7.50 4.47 -13.55
C ASP A 141 -7.82 4.87 -15.00
N GLY A 142 -7.26 5.97 -15.50
CA GLY A 142 -7.54 6.50 -16.83
C GLY A 142 -8.93 7.14 -16.97
N LYS A 143 -9.72 7.26 -15.91
CA LYS A 143 -11.07 7.81 -15.87
C LYS A 143 -11.19 9.08 -15.03
N GLY A 144 -10.08 9.60 -14.57
CA GLY A 144 -10.01 10.84 -13.78
C GLY A 144 -9.74 10.64 -12.30
N ASN A 145 -9.68 9.39 -11.80
CA ASN A 145 -9.25 9.11 -10.45
C ASN A 145 -7.75 8.77 -10.42
N SER A 146 -7.10 9.10 -9.32
CA SER A 146 -5.71 8.75 -9.06
C SER A 146 -5.61 7.95 -7.77
N TYR A 147 -4.59 7.14 -7.67
CA TYR A 147 -4.13 6.51 -6.45
C TYR A 147 -2.68 6.91 -6.20
N GLY A 148 -2.28 6.95 -4.91
CA GLY A 148 -1.14 7.72 -4.45
C GLY A 148 0.22 7.12 -4.76
N CYS A 149 1.17 8.02 -4.91
CA CYS A 149 2.56 7.75 -4.61
C CYS A 149 3.04 8.91 -3.74
N HIS A 150 3.30 8.64 -2.46
CA HIS A 150 3.68 9.64 -1.48
C HIS A 150 5.16 9.54 -1.18
N GLU A 151 5.79 10.70 -1.10
CA GLU A 151 7.17 10.82 -0.64
C GLU A 151 7.18 11.54 0.71
N ASN A 152 7.73 10.90 1.72
CA ASN A 152 7.81 11.42 3.09
C ASN A 152 9.24 11.82 3.41
N TYR A 153 9.43 13.05 3.87
CA TYR A 153 10.74 13.61 4.18
C TYR A 153 10.81 14.13 5.61
N LEU A 154 11.77 13.63 6.38
CA LEU A 154 12.06 14.20 7.69
C LEU A 154 12.69 15.59 7.53
N MET A 155 12.09 16.59 8.14
CA MET A 155 12.56 17.98 8.10
C MET A 155 12.70 18.54 9.51
N ASP A 156 13.62 19.51 9.67
CA ASP A 156 13.70 20.30 10.90
C ASP A 156 12.41 21.11 11.09
N ARG A 157 11.81 21.01 12.28
CA ARG A 157 10.58 21.76 12.64
C ARG A 157 10.74 23.29 12.52
N ALA A 158 11.97 23.80 12.61
CA ALA A 158 12.26 25.22 12.43
C ALA A 158 12.27 25.65 10.96
N THR A 159 12.19 24.70 10.00
CA THR A 159 12.14 25.03 8.57
C THR A 159 10.80 25.68 8.25
N PRO A 160 10.75 26.95 7.78
CA PRO A 160 9.51 27.60 7.45
C PRO A 160 8.80 26.87 6.30
N PHE A 161 7.51 26.57 6.47
CA PHE A 161 6.72 25.84 5.45
C PHE A 161 6.77 26.52 4.07
N ALA A 162 6.75 27.85 4.02
CA ALA A 162 6.86 28.60 2.78
C ALA A 162 8.17 28.32 2.01
N ARG A 163 9.26 27.94 2.69
CA ARG A 163 10.51 27.54 2.04
C ARG A 163 10.41 26.16 1.43
N VAL A 164 9.67 25.26 2.07
CA VAL A 164 9.42 23.90 1.53
C VAL A 164 8.65 24.03 0.22
N VAL A 165 7.52 24.76 0.25
CA VAL A 165 6.66 24.98 -0.92
C VAL A 165 7.39 25.67 -2.09
N ALA A 166 8.30 26.60 -1.79
CA ALA A 166 9.05 27.31 -2.83
C ALA A 166 10.26 26.53 -3.38
N GLY A 167 10.65 25.45 -2.72
CA GLY A 167 11.81 24.63 -3.09
C GLY A 167 11.46 23.35 -3.85
N ILE A 168 10.18 23.03 -3.93
CA ILE A 168 9.60 21.93 -4.71
C ILE A 168 8.98 22.54 -5.98
#